data_7086305309148c483af17e86c36eca1f
#
_entry.id   7086305309148c483af17e86c36eca1f
#
_cell.length_a   1.000
_cell.length_b   1.000
_cell.length_c   1.000
_cell.angle_alpha   90.00
_cell.angle_beta   90.00
_cell.angle_gamma   90.00
#
_symmetry.space_group_name_H-M   'P 1'
#
loop_
_entity.id
_entity.type
_entity.pdbx_description
1 polymer ?
#
loop_
_entity_poly.entity_id
_entity_poly.type
_entity_poly.pdbx_seq_one_letter_code
_entity_poly.pdbx_strand_id
1 'polypeptide(L)'
;NASTTDGAQVQKPYAVPELDWQYAAAASGISNTTTAVTIKAAAGAGVRNYITAIQLESDALGAATELAVRDGAGGTVIWRSKIGTAGVAGGVSFVFPTPLKGTAATLLEVVTLSASVTGSVYFNAQGYTAP
;
A
#
# COMPACT_ATOMS: atom_id res chain seq x y z
N ASN A 1 -4.18 -18.04 -34.84
CA ASN A 1 -4.48 -17.57 -34.68
C ASN A 1 -4.52 -17.30 -34.13
N ALA A 2 -4.52 -17.09 -33.82
CA ALA A 2 -4.79 -16.54 -33.41
C ALA A 2 -4.71 -16.31 -33.06
N SER A 3 -4.58 -16.22 -32.96
CA SER A 3 -4.84 -15.86 -32.90
C SER A 3 -4.69 -15.96 -33.05
N THR A 4 -4.56 -15.96 -33.04
CA THR A 4 -4.82 -15.83 -33.39
C THR A 4 -4.91 -15.95 -33.85
N THR A 5 -4.83 -16.27 -34.04
CA THR A 5 -5.11 -16.06 -34.54
C THR A 5 -5.60 -15.78 -34.68
N ASP A 6 -5.75 -16.03 -34.86
CA ASP A 6 -6.25 -15.34 -34.92
C ASP A 6 -6.30 -14.55 -34.57
N GLY A 7 -6.16 -14.51 -34.80
CA GLY A 7 -5.70 -13.17 -34.50
C GLY A 7 -6.40 -12.43 -33.39
N ALA A 8 -7.14 -13.13 -32.65
CA ALA A 8 -7.86 -12.54 -31.54
C ALA A 8 -6.91 -11.93 -30.53
N GLN A 9 -7.12 -10.69 -30.22
CA GLN A 9 -6.40 -10.01 -29.18
C GLN A 9 -7.05 -10.33 -27.85
N VAL A 10 -6.26 -10.83 -26.92
CA VAL A 10 -6.74 -11.03 -25.57
C VAL A 10 -6.41 -9.76 -24.79
N GLN A 11 -7.43 -9.05 -24.39
CA GLN A 11 -7.28 -7.90 -23.53
C GLN A 11 -7.18 -8.37 -22.11
N LYS A 12 -6.04 -8.15 -21.48
CA LYS A 12 -5.90 -8.49 -20.08
C LYS A 12 -6.45 -7.37 -19.23
N PRO A 13 -7.41 -7.64 -18.34
CA PRO A 13 -7.84 -6.64 -17.39
C PRO A 13 -6.68 -6.31 -16.45
N TYR A 14 -6.68 -5.12 -15.88
CA TYR A 14 -5.65 -4.74 -14.92
C TYR A 14 -5.66 -5.63 -13.69
N ALA A 15 -6.83 -5.99 -13.22
CA ALA A 15 -6.98 -6.82 -12.03
C ALA A 15 -7.12 -8.28 -12.44
N VAL A 16 -6.06 -8.88 -12.95
CA VAL A 16 -6.00 -10.32 -13.20
C VAL A 16 -5.77 -11.00 -11.86
N PRO A 17 -6.60 -11.97 -11.44
CA PRO A 17 -6.53 -12.54 -10.10
C PRO A 17 -5.15 -13.01 -9.68
N GLU A 18 -4.39 -13.61 -10.55
CA GLU A 18 -3.05 -14.08 -10.23
C GLU A 18 -2.01 -12.98 -10.06
N LEU A 19 -2.36 -11.75 -10.44
CA LEU A 19 -1.49 -10.58 -10.27
C LEU A 19 -1.94 -9.68 -9.14
N ASP A 20 -3.09 -9.96 -8.54
CA ASP A 20 -3.58 -9.21 -7.40
C ASP A 20 -2.75 -9.53 -6.16
N TRP A 21 -2.62 -8.56 -5.30
CA TRP A 21 -1.97 -8.76 -4.01
C TRP A 21 -2.73 -7.99 -2.92
N GLN A 22 -2.52 -8.41 -1.69
CA GLN A 22 -3.06 -7.70 -0.54
C GLN A 22 -2.07 -7.78 0.60
N TYR A 23 -2.07 -6.74 1.40
CA TYR A 23 -1.32 -6.66 2.64
C TYR A 23 -2.28 -6.50 3.80
N ALA A 24 -2.20 -7.40 4.75
CA ALA A 24 -2.98 -7.33 5.98
C ALA A 24 -2.08 -6.89 7.13
N ALA A 25 -2.59 -5.99 7.95
CA ALA A 25 -1.87 -5.52 9.11
C ALA A 25 -1.51 -6.70 10.02
N ALA A 26 -0.34 -6.63 10.64
CA ALA A 26 0.06 -7.60 11.65
C ALA A 26 -0.88 -7.54 12.85
N ALA A 27 -0.89 -8.59 13.66
CA ALA A 27 -1.83 -8.71 14.79
C ALA A 27 -1.74 -7.54 15.79
N SER A 28 -0.57 -6.95 15.96
CA SER A 28 -0.37 -5.81 16.85
C SER A 28 -0.27 -4.48 16.10
N GLY A 29 -0.53 -4.48 14.80
CA GLY A 29 -0.41 -3.29 13.99
C GLY A 29 1.02 -2.79 13.87
N ILE A 30 1.16 -1.56 13.38
CA ILE A 30 2.42 -0.86 13.35
C ILE A 30 2.54 -0.08 14.65
N SER A 31 3.53 -0.41 15.45
CA SER A 31 3.87 0.47 16.55
C SER A 31 4.69 1.63 15.99
N ASN A 32 4.27 2.73 16.22
CA ASN A 32 4.66 4.09 15.89
C ASN A 32 6.16 4.40 16.12
N THR A 33 7.04 3.79 15.36
CA THR A 33 8.47 3.80 15.66
C THR A 33 9.36 4.29 14.53
N THR A 34 8.79 4.82 13.47
CA THR A 34 9.52 5.18 12.25
C THR A 34 10.20 4.00 11.54
N THR A 35 9.92 2.78 11.98
CA THR A 35 10.40 1.58 11.31
C THR A 35 9.45 1.24 10.15
N ALA A 36 9.97 1.25 8.95
CA ALA A 36 9.15 0.96 7.77
C ALA A 36 8.79 -0.53 7.70
N VAL A 37 7.59 -0.79 7.20
CA VAL A 37 7.11 -2.15 6.97
C VAL A 37 6.88 -2.32 5.47
N THR A 38 7.50 -3.32 4.88
CA THR A 38 7.28 -3.64 3.46
C THR A 38 5.88 -4.19 3.27
N ILE A 39 5.08 -3.53 2.45
CA ILE A 39 3.72 -3.99 2.17
C ILE A 39 3.66 -4.81 0.88
N LYS A 40 4.59 -4.61 -0.03
CA LYS A 40 4.71 -5.43 -1.24
C LYS A 40 6.14 -5.39 -1.74
N ALA A 41 6.73 -6.56 -1.88
CA ALA A 41 8.07 -6.68 -2.43
C ALA A 41 8.10 -6.26 -3.90
N ALA A 42 9.29 -5.90 -4.39
CA ALA A 42 9.48 -5.60 -5.80
C ALA A 42 8.97 -6.75 -6.66
N ALA A 43 8.25 -6.43 -7.72
CA ALA A 43 7.61 -7.43 -8.57
C ALA A 43 8.49 -7.94 -9.71
N GLY A 44 9.67 -7.37 -9.85
CA GLY A 44 10.62 -7.77 -10.89
C GLY A 44 10.87 -6.69 -11.93
N ALA A 45 11.83 -6.95 -12.79
CA ALA A 45 12.26 -5.98 -13.81
C ALA A 45 11.07 -5.57 -14.70
N GLY A 46 10.90 -4.28 -14.87
CA GLY A 46 9.84 -3.73 -15.72
C GLY A 46 8.43 -3.83 -15.15
N VAL A 47 8.26 -4.36 -13.93
CA VAL A 47 6.94 -4.57 -13.33
C VAL A 47 6.76 -3.64 -12.14
N ARG A 48 5.61 -2.98 -12.09
CA ARG A 48 5.26 -2.03 -11.04
C ARG A 48 4.22 -2.61 -10.11
N ASN A 49 4.24 -2.14 -8.88
CA ASN A 49 3.18 -2.39 -7.92
C ASN A 49 2.21 -1.21 -7.91
N TYR A 50 0.92 -1.52 -7.91
CA TYR A 50 -0.14 -0.51 -7.86
C TYR A 50 -1.00 -0.76 -6.64
N ILE A 51 -1.43 0.32 -5.98
CA ILE A 51 -2.37 0.24 -4.86
C ILE A 51 -3.73 0.73 -5.32
N THR A 52 -4.75 -0.10 -5.14
CA THR A 52 -6.12 0.24 -5.52
C THR A 52 -6.97 0.69 -4.35
N ALA A 53 -6.62 0.25 -3.13
CA ALA A 53 -7.37 0.64 -1.94
C ALA A 53 -6.47 0.53 -0.70
N ILE A 54 -6.77 1.38 0.26
CA ILE A 54 -6.14 1.41 1.58
C ILE A 54 -7.24 1.43 2.62
N GLN A 55 -7.05 0.67 3.69
CA GLN A 55 -7.89 0.73 4.87
C GLN A 55 -7.02 1.05 6.07
N LEU A 56 -7.48 1.94 6.90
CA LEU A 56 -6.71 2.47 8.02
C LEU A 56 -7.57 2.49 9.27
N GLU A 57 -7.02 1.97 10.35
CA GLU A 57 -7.57 2.08 11.69
C GLU A 57 -6.44 2.33 12.66
N SER A 58 -6.68 3.06 13.72
CA SER A 58 -5.66 3.21 14.77
C SER A 58 -6.29 3.35 16.14
N ASP A 59 -5.53 2.92 17.15
CA ASP A 59 -5.83 3.24 18.54
C ASP A 59 -5.66 4.74 18.76
N ALA A 60 -6.12 5.22 19.91
CA ALA A 60 -5.74 6.54 20.38
C ALA A 60 -4.23 6.61 20.49
N LEU A 61 -3.62 7.68 20.05
CA LEU A 61 -2.18 7.83 19.99
C LEU A 61 -1.71 8.83 21.06
N GLY A 62 -0.52 8.60 21.59
CA GLY A 62 0.08 9.51 22.57
C GLY A 62 0.45 10.87 21.98
N ALA A 63 0.61 10.95 20.67
CA ALA A 63 0.83 12.19 19.95
C ALA A 63 0.38 12.00 18.50
N ALA A 64 0.10 13.08 17.81
CA ALA A 64 -0.24 13.01 16.40
C ALA A 64 0.97 12.53 15.59
N THR A 65 0.72 11.79 14.51
CA THR A 65 1.75 11.32 13.61
C THR A 65 1.27 11.39 12.16
N GLU A 66 2.16 11.09 11.23
CA GLU A 66 1.81 10.91 9.83
C GLU A 66 2.13 9.48 9.42
N LEU A 67 1.19 8.90 8.69
CA LEU A 67 1.40 7.61 8.05
C LEU A 67 1.68 7.86 6.58
N ALA A 68 2.74 7.26 6.06
CA ALA A 68 3.14 7.46 4.68
C ALA A 68 3.39 6.13 3.99
N VAL A 69 2.98 6.03 2.73
CA VAL A 69 3.37 4.95 1.84
C VAL A 69 4.48 5.48 0.94
N ARG A 70 5.58 4.74 0.88
CA ARG A 70 6.75 5.16 0.12
C ARG A 70 7.02 4.20 -1.03
N ASP A 71 7.45 4.78 -2.12
CA ASP A 71 7.88 4.07 -3.33
C ASP A 71 9.36 3.77 -3.19
N GLY A 72 9.67 2.59 -2.67
CA GLY A 72 11.02 2.17 -2.37
C GLY A 72 11.42 2.40 -0.90
N ALA A 73 12.45 1.71 -0.47
CA ALA A 73 12.98 1.83 0.89
C ALA A 73 13.52 3.24 1.12
N GLY A 74 12.90 3.97 2.04
CA GLY A 74 13.23 5.37 2.26
C GLY A 74 12.89 6.28 1.07
N GLY A 75 12.05 5.80 0.16
CA GLY A 75 11.78 6.46 -1.10
C GLY A 75 10.74 7.55 -1.05
N THR A 76 10.25 7.92 -2.23
CA THR A 76 9.28 9.00 -2.39
C THR A 76 7.94 8.62 -1.77
N VAL A 77 7.35 9.55 -1.01
CA VAL A 77 6.01 9.36 -0.46
C VAL A 77 4.99 9.50 -1.59
N ILE A 78 4.17 8.46 -1.76
CA ILE A 78 3.12 8.45 -2.78
C ILE A 78 1.72 8.54 -2.17
N TRP A 79 1.61 8.40 -0.85
CA TRP A 79 0.36 8.60 -0.11
C TRP A 79 0.68 8.95 1.33
N ARG A 80 -0.08 9.87 1.90
CA ARG A 80 0.18 10.35 3.25
C ARG A 80 -1.13 10.69 3.94
N SER A 81 -1.23 10.34 5.21
CA SER A 81 -2.37 10.71 6.04
C SER A 81 -1.91 11.10 7.43
N LYS A 82 -2.46 12.17 7.96
CA LYS A 82 -2.24 12.54 9.35
C LYS A 82 -3.18 11.75 10.24
N ILE A 83 -2.67 11.33 11.39
CA ILE A 83 -3.45 10.66 12.42
C ILE A 83 -3.31 11.48 13.69
N GLY A 84 -4.44 11.97 14.19
CA GLY A 84 -4.46 12.73 15.44
C GLY A 84 -4.41 11.84 16.66
N THR A 85 -4.36 12.47 17.85
CA THR A 85 -4.28 11.74 19.11
C THR A 85 -5.50 10.90 19.40
N ALA A 86 -6.67 11.25 18.86
CA ALA A 86 -7.87 10.44 19.01
C ALA A 86 -7.82 9.14 18.23
N GLY A 87 -6.89 9.01 17.29
CA GLY A 87 -6.79 7.86 16.42
C GLY A 87 -7.87 7.82 15.36
N VAL A 88 -8.06 6.64 14.77
CA VAL A 88 -9.08 6.40 13.74
C VAL A 88 -9.89 5.18 14.18
N ALA A 89 -10.84 5.41 15.08
CA ALA A 89 -11.70 4.35 15.59
C ALA A 89 -12.70 3.92 14.53
N GLY A 90 -12.88 2.60 14.37
CA GLY A 90 -13.79 2.05 13.39
C GLY A 90 -13.27 2.03 11.97
N GLY A 91 -12.13 2.65 11.74
CA GLY A 91 -11.46 2.60 10.46
C GLY A 91 -12.00 3.53 9.39
N VAL A 92 -11.20 3.72 8.36
CA VAL A 92 -11.56 4.48 7.17
C VAL A 92 -10.99 3.77 5.95
N SER A 93 -11.69 3.81 4.84
CA SER A 93 -11.29 3.17 3.60
C SER A 93 -11.11 4.22 2.50
N PHE A 94 -10.05 4.05 1.71
CA PHE A 94 -9.77 4.87 0.56
C PHE A 94 -9.69 3.98 -0.67
N VAL A 95 -10.51 4.26 -1.68
CA VAL A 95 -10.47 3.57 -2.96
C VAL A 95 -9.95 4.55 -4.00
N PHE A 96 -8.99 4.10 -4.80
CA PHE A 96 -8.33 4.96 -5.79
C PHE A 96 -8.84 4.61 -7.18
N PRO A 97 -9.71 5.45 -7.77
CA PRO A 97 -10.14 5.24 -9.16
C PRO A 97 -8.95 5.21 -10.13
N THR A 98 -7.94 6.04 -9.86
CA THR A 98 -6.64 5.93 -10.51
C THR A 98 -5.68 5.37 -9.46
N PRO A 99 -5.21 4.12 -9.61
CA PRO A 99 -4.37 3.50 -8.61
C PRO A 99 -3.09 4.28 -8.35
N LEU A 100 -2.60 4.18 -7.10
CA LEU A 100 -1.27 4.69 -6.77
C LEU A 100 -0.25 3.82 -7.49
N LYS A 101 0.73 4.45 -8.13
CA LYS A 101 1.67 3.74 -9.00
C LYS A 101 3.07 3.79 -8.42
N GLY A 102 3.65 2.61 -8.23
CA GLY A 102 5.05 2.48 -7.84
C GLY A 102 5.99 2.51 -9.04
N THR A 103 7.27 2.60 -8.76
CA THR A 103 8.32 2.49 -9.76
C THR A 103 8.56 1.03 -10.10
N ALA A 104 8.96 0.73 -11.33
CA ALA A 104 9.28 -0.63 -11.73
C ALA A 104 10.39 -1.21 -10.85
N ALA A 105 10.31 -2.51 -10.57
CA ALA A 105 11.28 -3.26 -9.81
C ALA A 105 11.54 -2.67 -8.41
N THR A 106 10.53 -2.08 -7.79
CA THR A 106 10.67 -1.34 -6.54
C THR A 106 9.59 -1.76 -5.56
N LEU A 107 9.99 -1.98 -4.30
CA LEU A 107 9.06 -2.33 -3.24
C LEU A 107 8.19 -1.14 -2.84
N LEU A 108 7.09 -1.43 -2.16
CA LEU A 108 6.29 -0.43 -1.47
C LEU A 108 6.38 -0.68 0.03
N GLU A 109 6.45 0.38 0.80
CA GLU A 109 6.50 0.30 2.25
C GLU A 109 5.59 1.32 2.90
N VAL A 110 5.22 1.06 4.14
CA VAL A 110 4.45 2.00 4.96
C VAL A 110 5.25 2.31 6.22
N VAL A 111 5.14 3.53 6.69
CA VAL A 111 5.89 3.98 7.86
C VAL A 111 5.10 5.08 8.59
N THR A 112 5.23 5.09 9.92
CA THR A 112 4.83 6.25 10.71
C THR A 112 6.03 7.17 10.85
N LEU A 113 5.83 8.48 10.67
CA LEU A 113 6.93 9.42 10.54
C LEU A 113 7.38 10.05 11.83
N SER A 114 6.69 9.80 12.96
CA SER A 114 7.07 10.29 14.26
C SER A 114 7.51 9.15 15.17
N ALA A 115 8.67 9.28 15.78
CA ALA A 115 9.18 8.28 16.70
C ALA A 115 8.51 8.40 18.07
N SER A 116 8.48 7.29 18.79
CA SER A 116 8.08 7.24 20.21
C SER A 116 6.64 7.68 20.48
N VAL A 117 5.77 7.57 19.52
CA VAL A 117 4.34 7.80 19.72
C VAL A 117 3.72 6.48 20.18
N THR A 118 3.00 6.49 21.30
CA THR A 118 2.33 5.28 21.81
C THR A 118 1.04 5.02 21.02
N GLY A 119 0.65 3.75 20.97
CA GLY A 119 -0.53 3.31 20.23
C GLY A 119 -0.14 2.56 18.96
N SER A 120 -1.10 1.88 18.36
CA SER A 120 -0.86 1.07 17.17
C SER A 120 -1.71 1.56 16.01
N VAL A 121 -1.14 1.47 14.82
CA VAL A 121 -1.80 1.82 13.57
C VAL A 121 -1.95 0.56 12.75
N TYR A 122 -3.16 0.30 12.28
CA TYR A 122 -3.47 -0.86 11.45
C TYR A 122 -3.67 -0.39 10.02
N PHE A 123 -2.72 -0.73 9.18
CA PHE A 123 -2.73 -0.36 7.78
C PHE A 123 -2.93 -1.61 6.92
N ASN A 124 -3.89 -1.55 6.02
CA ASN A 124 -4.17 -2.63 5.08
C ASN A 124 -4.22 -2.03 3.69
N ALA A 125 -3.72 -2.77 2.72
CA ALA A 125 -3.73 -2.32 1.33
C ALA A 125 -3.99 -3.47 0.40
N GLN A 126 -4.48 -3.15 -0.78
CA GLN A 126 -4.63 -4.12 -1.85
C GLN A 126 -4.31 -3.47 -3.18
N GLY A 127 -3.89 -4.28 -4.13
CA GLY A 127 -3.49 -3.78 -5.41
C GLY A 127 -3.20 -4.88 -6.40
N TYR A 128 -2.41 -4.56 -7.41
CA TYR A 128 -2.01 -5.51 -8.44
C TYR A 128 -0.63 -5.15 -8.97
N THR A 129 -0.04 -6.06 -9.73
CA THR A 129 1.22 -5.82 -10.43
C THR A 129 0.96 -5.74 -11.92
N ALA A 130 1.66 -4.84 -12.60
CA ALA A 130 1.58 -4.69 -14.05
C ALA A 130 2.81 -3.93 -14.55
N PRO A 131 3.11 -4.02 -15.85
CA PRO A 131 4.19 -3.23 -16.44
C PRO A 131 3.97 -1.72 -16.29
#